data_a4a4220db6564168dda581fe70048872
#
_entry.id   a4a4220db6564168dda581fe70048872
#
_cell.length_a   1.000
_cell.length_b   1.000
_cell.length_c   1.000
_cell.angle_alpha   90.00
_cell.angle_beta   90.00
_cell.angle_gamma   90.00
#
_symmetry.space_group_name_H-M   'P 1'
#
loop_
_entity.id
_entity.type
_entity.pdbx_description
1 polymer ?
#
loop_
_entity_poly.entity_id
_entity_poly.type
_entity_poly.pdbx_seq_one_letter_code
_entity_poly.pdbx_strand_id
1 'polypeptide(L)'
;IFLGAMGLLIGIFNFNLLKKDDSSFFNKENNIQLKFSDRRVLPSLIIAAFLGISNACIVLTSSLFVNDVILKSSEDLYFFVSIGFAIVALSGLITQLLIVDKFLIDPKKLVFVGLLIMATVFYLLSNTKEINFFYVLLAIYGFGGGLARPGNISILSLSVNSNEQGSASGLMGTVFPLGHLLTPFSIMPLYMINPSYPYLLISFLGLFLILYMFYNQKLFFNFLKSGVREDV
;
A
#
# COMPACT_ATOMS: atom_id res chain seq x y z
N ILE A 1 15.36 14.75 -16.01
CA ILE A 1 16.10 14.22 -17.18
C ILE A 1 16.76 12.87 -16.82
N PHE A 2 17.53 12.76 -15.73
CA PHE A 2 18.26 11.54 -15.35
C PHE A 2 17.34 10.35 -15.10
N LEU A 3 16.25 10.52 -14.32
CA LEU A 3 15.25 9.48 -14.05
C LEU A 3 14.51 9.04 -15.32
N GLY A 4 14.22 9.96 -16.23
CA GLY A 4 13.60 9.64 -17.52
C GLY A 4 14.53 8.81 -18.41
N ALA A 5 15.82 9.13 -18.44
CA ALA A 5 16.83 8.36 -19.17
C ALA A 5 17.00 6.94 -18.60
N MET A 6 17.04 6.79 -17.27
CA MET A 6 17.04 5.47 -16.62
C MET A 6 15.79 4.66 -16.97
N GLY A 7 14.61 5.27 -16.95
CA GLY A 7 13.36 4.60 -17.31
C GLY A 7 13.37 4.09 -18.76
N LEU A 8 13.89 4.89 -19.69
CA LEU A 8 14.05 4.48 -21.09
C LEU A 8 15.07 3.33 -21.25
N LEU A 9 16.21 3.38 -20.55
CA LEU A 9 17.19 2.31 -20.58
C LEU A 9 16.63 0.99 -20.04
N ILE A 10 15.92 1.04 -18.93
CA ILE A 10 15.23 -0.14 -18.37
C ILE A 10 14.16 -0.65 -19.32
N GLY A 11 13.39 0.24 -19.95
CA GLY A 11 12.38 -0.11 -20.94
C GLY A 11 12.99 -0.82 -22.17
N ILE A 12 14.08 -0.28 -22.73
CA ILE A 12 14.78 -0.88 -23.87
C ILE A 12 15.39 -2.23 -23.50
N PHE A 13 16.00 -2.34 -22.31
CA PHE A 13 16.58 -3.57 -21.84
C PHE A 13 15.53 -4.68 -21.66
N ASN A 14 14.40 -4.36 -21.03
CA ASN A 14 13.29 -5.30 -20.89
C ASN A 14 12.69 -5.68 -22.25
N PHE A 15 12.54 -4.74 -23.16
CA PHE A 15 12.01 -5.02 -24.50
C PHE A 15 12.90 -6.01 -25.27
N ASN A 16 14.22 -5.88 -25.16
CA ASN A 16 15.16 -6.81 -25.79
C ASN A 16 15.15 -8.20 -25.15
N LEU A 17 14.92 -8.29 -23.81
CA LEU A 17 14.77 -9.57 -23.13
C LEU A 17 13.46 -10.27 -23.51
N LEU A 18 12.34 -9.55 -23.55
CA LEU A 18 11.02 -10.07 -23.92
C LEU A 18 10.96 -10.55 -25.39
N LYS A 19 11.72 -9.91 -26.28
CA LYS A 19 11.79 -10.34 -27.69
C LYS A 19 12.51 -11.67 -27.90
N LYS A 20 13.22 -12.17 -26.87
CA LYS A 20 13.96 -13.43 -26.91
C LYS A 20 13.14 -14.63 -26.41
N ASP A 21 12.05 -14.37 -25.69
CA ASP A 21 11.10 -15.40 -25.26
C ASP A 21 10.07 -15.62 -26.37
N ASP A 22 10.16 -16.78 -27.00
CA ASP A 22 9.24 -17.23 -28.05
C ASP A 22 7.79 -17.12 -27.58
N SER A 23 6.94 -16.63 -28.48
CA SER A 23 5.50 -16.41 -28.36
C SER A 23 4.65 -17.68 -28.11
N SER A 24 5.27 -18.80 -27.75
CA SER A 24 4.61 -20.07 -27.44
C SER A 24 3.88 -20.10 -26.10
N PHE A 25 4.15 -19.15 -25.20
CA PHE A 25 3.47 -19.04 -23.90
C PHE A 25 2.13 -18.31 -23.92
N PHE A 26 1.78 -17.65 -25.02
CA PHE A 26 0.41 -17.11 -25.22
C PHE A 26 -0.52 -18.22 -25.73
N ASN A 27 -0.59 -19.33 -25.01
CA ASN A 27 -1.75 -20.18 -25.16
C ASN A 27 -2.96 -19.35 -24.75
N LYS A 28 -3.90 -19.24 -25.69
CA LYS A 28 -5.19 -18.58 -25.56
C LYS A 28 -6.12 -19.40 -24.64
N GLU A 29 -5.58 -19.80 -23.49
CA GLU A 29 -6.38 -20.37 -22.41
C GLU A 29 -7.22 -19.22 -21.85
N ASN A 30 -8.53 -19.45 -21.85
CA ASN A 30 -9.58 -18.56 -21.42
C ASN A 30 -9.13 -17.65 -20.27
N ASN A 31 -8.68 -16.43 -20.59
CA ASN A 31 -8.39 -15.41 -19.58
C ASN A 31 -9.72 -15.08 -18.88
N ILE A 32 -9.93 -15.67 -17.73
CA ILE A 32 -11.11 -15.43 -16.91
C ILE A 32 -10.98 -14.02 -16.34
N GLN A 33 -11.85 -13.11 -16.78
CA GLN A 33 -11.89 -11.76 -16.25
C GLN A 33 -12.63 -11.75 -14.91
N LEU A 34 -11.90 -11.45 -13.84
CA LEU A 34 -12.48 -11.25 -12.53
C LEU A 34 -13.20 -9.88 -12.46
N LYS A 35 -14.31 -9.84 -11.73
CA LYS A 35 -15.05 -8.61 -11.45
C LYS A 35 -14.61 -8.03 -10.10
N PHE A 36 -14.71 -6.71 -9.93
CA PHE A 36 -14.48 -6.04 -8.65
C PHE A 36 -15.34 -6.58 -7.50
N SER A 37 -16.52 -7.10 -7.82
CA SER A 37 -17.45 -7.68 -6.83
C SER A 37 -17.23 -9.15 -6.54
N ASP A 38 -16.19 -9.80 -7.08
CA ASP A 38 -15.86 -11.18 -6.75
C ASP A 38 -15.44 -11.27 -5.28
N ARG A 39 -16.18 -12.09 -4.52
CA ARG A 39 -15.98 -12.25 -3.07
C ARG A 39 -14.59 -12.74 -2.68
N ARG A 40 -13.87 -13.40 -3.59
CA ARG A 40 -12.52 -13.92 -3.35
C ARG A 40 -11.48 -12.81 -3.33
N VAL A 41 -11.61 -11.81 -4.22
CA VAL A 41 -10.63 -10.73 -4.36
C VAL A 41 -11.04 -9.47 -3.60
N LEU A 42 -12.32 -9.28 -3.34
CA LEU A 42 -12.88 -8.09 -2.70
C LEU A 42 -12.17 -7.69 -1.40
N PRO A 43 -11.83 -8.62 -0.47
CA PRO A 43 -11.10 -8.26 0.75
C PRO A 43 -9.74 -7.62 0.47
N SER A 44 -8.95 -8.20 -0.44
CA SER A 44 -7.66 -7.65 -0.82
C SER A 44 -7.77 -6.31 -1.53
N LEU A 45 -8.84 -6.11 -2.33
CA LEU A 45 -9.10 -4.82 -2.99
C LEU A 45 -9.46 -3.72 -1.98
N ILE A 46 -10.25 -4.03 -0.95
CA ILE A 46 -10.57 -3.08 0.13
C ILE A 46 -9.29 -2.67 0.88
N ILE A 47 -8.43 -3.64 1.21
CA ILE A 47 -7.12 -3.35 1.82
C ILE A 47 -6.26 -2.49 0.90
N ALA A 48 -6.20 -2.81 -0.41
CA ALA A 48 -5.46 -2.03 -1.39
C ALA A 48 -5.97 -0.58 -1.51
N ALA A 49 -7.29 -0.38 -1.47
CA ALA A 49 -7.90 0.96 -1.45
C ALA A 49 -7.45 1.76 -0.22
N PHE A 50 -7.51 1.15 0.97
CA PHE A 50 -7.02 1.78 2.20
C PHE A 50 -5.53 2.13 2.11
N LEU A 51 -4.69 1.20 1.63
CA LEU A 51 -3.25 1.45 1.44
C LEU A 51 -2.98 2.58 0.43
N GLY A 52 -3.77 2.66 -0.63
CA GLY A 52 -3.70 3.75 -1.62
C GLY A 52 -4.07 5.11 -1.02
N ILE A 53 -5.21 5.18 -0.32
CA ILE A 53 -5.68 6.41 0.32
C ILE A 53 -4.71 6.87 1.42
N SER A 54 -4.21 5.95 2.25
CA SER A 54 -3.25 6.26 3.32
C SER A 54 -1.93 6.80 2.75
N ASN A 55 -1.43 6.18 1.67
CA ASN A 55 -0.22 6.65 1.01
C ASN A 55 -0.41 8.02 0.38
N ALA A 56 -1.52 8.23 -0.32
CA ALA A 56 -1.86 9.52 -0.90
C ALA A 56 -2.05 10.61 0.17
N CYS A 57 -2.66 10.28 1.32
CA CYS A 57 -2.77 11.19 2.45
C CYS A 57 -1.39 11.68 2.90
N ILE A 58 -0.44 10.78 3.18
CA ILE A 58 0.93 11.15 3.55
C ILE A 58 1.58 12.01 2.45
N VAL A 59 1.50 11.62 1.19
CA VAL A 59 2.14 12.35 0.08
C VAL A 59 1.58 13.77 -0.06
N LEU A 60 0.26 13.94 0.02
CA LEU A 60 -0.37 15.24 -0.19
C LEU A 60 -0.28 16.17 1.03
N THR A 61 -0.39 15.62 2.24
CA THR A 61 -0.52 16.46 3.44
C THR A 61 0.79 16.66 4.19
N SER A 62 1.83 15.82 4.02
CA SER A 62 3.07 15.95 4.80
C SER A 62 3.75 17.29 4.63
N SER A 63 3.85 17.81 3.39
CA SER A 63 4.48 19.11 3.13
C SER A 63 3.71 20.25 3.79
N LEU A 64 2.40 20.24 3.66
CA LEU A 64 1.53 21.24 4.27
C LEU A 64 1.60 21.15 5.80
N PHE A 65 1.52 19.94 6.34
CA PHE A 65 1.52 19.72 7.79
C PHE A 65 2.85 20.14 8.43
N VAL A 66 3.97 19.83 7.80
CA VAL A 66 5.29 20.28 8.27
C VAL A 66 5.37 21.80 8.24
N ASN A 67 4.89 22.43 7.17
CA ASN A 67 4.87 23.89 7.06
C ASN A 67 3.94 24.57 8.07
N ASP A 68 2.70 24.11 8.17
CA ASP A 68 1.64 24.82 8.89
C ASP A 68 1.68 24.56 10.42
N VAL A 69 2.10 23.35 10.80
CA VAL A 69 2.00 22.87 12.19
C VAL A 69 3.36 22.77 12.88
N ILE A 70 4.39 22.31 12.18
CA ILE A 70 5.67 21.97 12.78
C ILE A 70 6.67 23.14 12.68
N LEU A 71 6.98 23.59 11.47
CA LEU A 71 8.04 24.57 11.21
C LEU A 71 7.52 26.03 11.17
N LYS A 72 6.22 26.22 10.92
CA LYS A 72 5.57 27.53 10.83
C LYS A 72 6.29 28.50 9.88
N SER A 73 6.48 28.07 8.64
CA SER A 73 7.26 28.66 7.56
C SER A 73 8.78 28.54 7.72
N SER A 74 9.39 27.67 6.92
CA SER A 74 10.84 27.47 6.85
C SER A 74 11.29 27.50 5.39
N GLU A 75 12.42 28.15 5.10
CA GLU A 75 13.04 28.13 3.78
C GLU A 75 13.50 26.73 3.37
N ASP A 76 13.78 25.85 4.34
CA ASP A 76 14.24 24.47 4.15
C ASP A 76 13.12 23.42 4.10
N LEU A 77 11.85 23.81 3.92
CA LEU A 77 10.71 22.91 3.93
C LEU A 77 10.89 21.68 3.02
N TYR A 78 11.34 21.91 1.79
CA TYR A 78 11.53 20.82 0.82
C TYR A 78 12.58 19.82 1.26
N PHE A 79 13.63 20.28 1.93
CA PHE A 79 14.67 19.43 2.49
C PHE A 79 14.11 18.51 3.60
N PHE A 80 13.37 19.08 4.55
CA PHE A 80 12.76 18.32 5.64
C PHE A 80 11.76 17.28 5.13
N VAL A 81 10.91 17.64 4.17
CA VAL A 81 9.94 16.73 3.58
C VAL A 81 10.61 15.62 2.77
N SER A 82 11.66 15.94 2.04
CA SER A 82 12.44 14.95 1.27
C SER A 82 13.09 13.90 2.17
N ILE A 83 13.64 14.30 3.32
CA ILE A 83 14.16 13.39 4.33
C ILE A 83 13.05 12.47 4.83
N GLY A 84 11.87 13.02 5.12
CA GLY A 84 10.71 12.23 5.57
C GLY A 84 10.33 11.12 4.57
N PHE A 85 10.26 11.45 3.27
CA PHE A 85 9.95 10.44 2.24
C PHE A 85 11.08 9.43 2.06
N ALA A 86 12.34 9.84 2.17
CA ALA A 86 13.47 8.91 2.15
C ALA A 86 13.41 7.92 3.32
N ILE A 87 13.06 8.38 4.52
CA ILE A 87 12.85 7.53 5.69
C ILE A 87 11.74 6.50 5.46
N VAL A 88 10.58 6.92 4.93
CA VAL A 88 9.48 6.00 4.60
C VAL A 88 9.94 4.93 3.61
N ALA A 89 10.62 5.34 2.54
CA ALA A 89 11.08 4.43 1.50
C ALA A 89 12.10 3.42 2.03
N LEU A 90 13.11 3.89 2.77
CA LEU A 90 14.16 3.04 3.36
C LEU A 90 13.59 2.08 4.39
N SER A 91 12.73 2.56 5.30
CA SER A 91 12.10 1.72 6.30
C SER A 91 11.25 0.61 5.66
N GLY A 92 10.44 0.95 4.65
CA GLY A 92 9.64 -0.03 3.90
C GLY A 92 10.51 -1.06 3.18
N LEU A 93 11.59 -0.63 2.52
CA LEU A 93 12.54 -1.51 1.83
C LEU A 93 13.25 -2.45 2.82
N ILE A 94 13.77 -1.93 3.93
CA ILE A 94 14.42 -2.73 4.98
C ILE A 94 13.45 -3.78 5.54
N THR A 95 12.20 -3.39 5.80
CA THR A 95 11.16 -4.31 6.28
C THR A 95 10.91 -5.44 5.30
N GLN A 96 10.80 -5.14 4.01
CA GLN A 96 10.58 -6.14 2.98
C GLN A 96 11.75 -7.12 2.89
N LEU A 97 13.00 -6.62 2.79
CA LEU A 97 14.19 -7.45 2.62
C LEU A 97 14.55 -8.26 3.88
N LEU A 98 14.38 -7.70 5.07
CA LEU A 98 14.83 -8.35 6.30
C LEU A 98 13.76 -9.20 6.98
N ILE A 99 12.48 -8.87 6.79
CA ILE A 99 11.39 -9.54 7.50
C ILE A 99 10.57 -10.39 6.55
N VAL A 100 10.04 -9.78 5.49
CA VAL A 100 9.09 -10.47 4.60
C VAL A 100 9.80 -11.57 3.82
N ASP A 101 10.96 -11.29 3.25
CA ASP A 101 11.69 -12.25 2.40
C ASP A 101 12.39 -13.34 3.22
N LYS A 102 12.79 -13.07 4.47
CA LYS A 102 13.51 -14.04 5.30
C LYS A 102 12.62 -14.93 6.14
N PHE A 103 11.48 -14.40 6.61
CA PHE A 103 10.59 -15.13 7.48
C PHE A 103 9.33 -15.53 6.71
N LEU A 104 9.02 -16.84 6.69
CA LEU A 104 7.79 -17.40 6.13
C LEU A 104 6.59 -17.05 7.05
N ILE A 105 6.28 -15.76 7.16
CA ILE A 105 5.18 -15.29 8.00
C ILE A 105 3.87 -15.39 7.23
N ASP A 106 2.82 -15.86 7.89
CA ASP A 106 1.47 -15.89 7.32
C ASP A 106 1.09 -14.49 6.79
N PRO A 107 0.74 -14.35 5.50
CA PRO A 107 0.35 -13.07 4.88
C PRO A 107 -0.74 -12.32 5.65
N LYS A 108 -1.64 -13.04 6.31
CA LYS A 108 -2.71 -12.46 7.15
C LYS A 108 -2.14 -11.70 8.35
N LYS A 109 -1.12 -12.28 9.00
CA LYS A 109 -0.44 -11.64 10.13
C LYS A 109 0.31 -10.39 9.67
N LEU A 110 0.96 -10.45 8.49
CA LEU A 110 1.66 -9.30 7.91
C LEU A 110 0.69 -8.14 7.66
N VAL A 111 -0.46 -8.42 7.04
CA VAL A 111 -1.48 -7.40 6.79
C VAL A 111 -2.04 -6.84 8.09
N PHE A 112 -2.42 -7.70 9.03
CA PHE A 112 -3.00 -7.28 10.30
C PHE A 112 -2.06 -6.38 11.10
N VAL A 113 -0.81 -6.82 11.30
CA VAL A 113 0.20 -6.05 12.03
C VAL A 113 0.53 -4.76 11.30
N GLY A 114 0.68 -4.81 9.97
CA GLY A 114 0.95 -3.63 9.16
C GLY A 114 -0.16 -2.59 9.24
N LEU A 115 -1.43 -3.01 9.13
CA LEU A 115 -2.59 -2.09 9.27
C LEU A 115 -2.70 -1.51 10.67
N LEU A 116 -2.46 -2.30 11.72
CA LEU A 116 -2.48 -1.84 13.11
C LEU A 116 -1.41 -0.77 13.35
N ILE A 117 -0.19 -1.01 12.88
CA ILE A 117 0.89 -0.04 12.94
C ILE A 117 0.50 1.24 12.20
N MET A 118 0.01 1.14 10.97
CA MET A 118 -0.38 2.30 10.17
C MET A 118 -1.49 3.11 10.86
N ALA A 119 -2.55 2.46 11.35
CA ALA A 119 -3.65 3.13 12.06
C ALA A 119 -3.15 3.88 13.31
N THR A 120 -2.28 3.25 14.10
CA THR A 120 -1.67 3.87 15.28
C THR A 120 -0.79 5.07 14.91
N VAL A 121 0.03 4.93 13.86
CA VAL A 121 0.88 6.03 13.38
C VAL A 121 0.05 7.22 12.94
N PHE A 122 -1.03 7.01 12.19
CA PHE A 122 -1.91 8.08 11.76
C PHE A 122 -2.54 8.81 12.95
N TYR A 123 -2.93 8.08 14.00
CA TYR A 123 -3.41 8.69 15.23
C TYR A 123 -2.33 9.57 15.90
N LEU A 124 -1.11 9.08 15.98
CA LEU A 124 0.01 9.83 16.58
C LEU A 124 0.42 11.03 15.72
N LEU A 125 0.40 10.91 14.39
CA LEU A 125 0.68 12.00 13.47
C LEU A 125 -0.30 13.18 13.68
N SER A 126 -1.57 12.90 13.97
CA SER A 126 -2.58 13.94 14.20
C SER A 126 -2.26 14.86 15.39
N ASN A 127 -1.42 14.41 16.32
CA ASN A 127 -1.04 15.15 17.54
C ASN A 127 0.43 15.61 17.53
N THR A 128 1.18 15.33 16.46
CA THR A 128 2.61 15.62 16.37
C THR A 128 2.86 17.09 16.11
N LYS A 129 3.84 17.66 16.85
CA LYS A 129 4.27 19.06 16.73
C LYS A 129 5.78 19.22 16.54
N GLU A 130 6.52 18.12 16.60
CA GLU A 130 7.98 18.10 16.55
C GLU A 130 8.46 17.32 15.32
N ILE A 131 9.44 17.88 14.59
CA ILE A 131 9.95 17.31 13.36
C ILE A 131 10.64 15.94 13.59
N ASN A 132 11.39 15.80 14.67
CA ASN A 132 12.08 14.54 14.95
C ASN A 132 11.08 13.42 15.25
N PHE A 133 10.01 13.71 15.98
CA PHE A 133 8.95 12.74 16.26
C PHE A 133 8.16 12.40 14.99
N PHE A 134 7.92 13.40 14.12
CA PHE A 134 7.33 13.19 12.80
C PHE A 134 8.16 12.19 11.96
N TYR A 135 9.49 12.30 11.93
CA TYR A 135 10.36 11.35 11.22
C TYR A 135 10.29 9.93 11.80
N VAL A 136 10.27 9.80 13.12
CA VAL A 136 10.10 8.49 13.77
C VAL A 136 8.77 7.87 13.36
N LEU A 137 7.69 8.63 13.33
CA LEU A 137 6.38 8.15 12.91
C LEU A 137 6.37 7.76 11.43
N LEU A 138 7.05 8.52 10.56
CA LEU A 138 7.21 8.16 9.14
C LEU A 138 8.01 6.86 8.96
N ALA A 139 9.05 6.64 9.78
CA ALA A 139 9.79 5.37 9.76
C ALA A 139 8.87 4.19 10.14
N ILE A 140 8.08 4.35 11.20
CA ILE A 140 7.13 3.33 11.64
C ILE A 140 6.01 3.12 10.60
N TYR A 141 5.56 4.18 9.92
CA TYR A 141 4.62 4.10 8.79
C TYR A 141 5.20 3.28 7.63
N GLY A 142 6.44 3.57 7.24
CA GLY A 142 7.16 2.81 6.21
C GLY A 142 7.29 1.34 6.56
N PHE A 143 7.61 1.03 7.83
CA PHE A 143 7.66 -0.33 8.35
C PHE A 143 6.29 -1.03 8.23
N GLY A 144 5.20 -0.41 8.69
CA GLY A 144 3.84 -0.95 8.59
C GLY A 144 3.42 -1.21 7.14
N GLY A 145 3.70 -0.25 6.24
CA GLY A 145 3.45 -0.40 4.80
C GLY A 145 4.28 -1.49 4.14
N GLY A 146 5.54 -1.66 4.58
CA GLY A 146 6.44 -2.72 4.14
C GLY A 146 5.97 -4.13 4.54
N LEU A 147 5.15 -4.26 5.58
CA LEU A 147 4.47 -5.51 5.95
C LEU A 147 3.14 -5.69 5.20
N ALA A 148 2.29 -4.65 5.22
CA ALA A 148 0.91 -4.76 4.74
C ALA A 148 0.81 -4.96 3.23
N ARG A 149 1.63 -4.28 2.43
CA ARG A 149 1.57 -4.35 0.96
C ARG A 149 1.90 -5.74 0.42
N PRO A 150 3.06 -6.35 0.71
CA PRO A 150 3.39 -7.68 0.22
C PRO A 150 2.46 -8.74 0.81
N GLY A 151 2.06 -8.59 2.09
CA GLY A 151 1.05 -9.47 2.69
C GLY A 151 -0.28 -9.46 1.93
N ASN A 152 -0.77 -8.28 1.53
CA ASN A 152 -2.01 -8.16 0.75
C ASN A 152 -1.89 -8.73 -0.66
N ILE A 153 -0.75 -8.53 -1.33
CA ILE A 153 -0.47 -9.14 -2.65
C ILE A 153 -0.48 -10.66 -2.55
N SER A 154 0.16 -11.21 -1.51
CA SER A 154 0.18 -12.66 -1.25
C SER A 154 -1.23 -13.21 -0.98
N ILE A 155 -2.06 -12.53 -0.18
CA ILE A 155 -3.46 -12.93 0.06
C ILE A 155 -4.23 -12.97 -1.27
N LEU A 156 -4.09 -11.94 -2.10
CA LEU A 156 -4.75 -11.89 -3.40
C LEU A 156 -4.33 -13.05 -4.29
N SER A 157 -3.03 -13.28 -4.43
CA SER A 157 -2.50 -14.37 -5.26
C SER A 157 -2.97 -15.75 -4.80
N LEU A 158 -3.05 -15.97 -3.49
CA LEU A 158 -3.54 -17.23 -2.90
C LEU A 158 -5.08 -17.40 -2.96
N SER A 159 -5.83 -16.34 -3.26
CA SER A 159 -7.29 -16.37 -3.32
C SER A 159 -7.84 -16.69 -4.71
N VAL A 160 -7.00 -16.78 -5.73
CA VAL A 160 -7.37 -17.00 -7.13
C VAL A 160 -6.55 -18.11 -7.76
N ASN A 161 -7.06 -18.71 -8.83
CA ASN A 161 -6.34 -19.72 -9.58
C ASN A 161 -5.24 -19.11 -10.44
N SER A 162 -4.27 -19.92 -10.90
CA SER A 162 -3.14 -19.46 -11.70
C SER A 162 -3.55 -18.76 -13.01
N ASN A 163 -4.64 -19.19 -13.66
CA ASN A 163 -5.20 -18.56 -14.87
C ASN A 163 -5.96 -17.25 -14.60
N GLU A 164 -6.26 -16.93 -13.34
CA GLU A 164 -6.95 -15.70 -12.91
C GLU A 164 -5.98 -14.64 -12.37
N GLN A 165 -4.72 -14.99 -12.07
CA GLN A 165 -3.75 -14.11 -11.41
C GLN A 165 -3.48 -12.81 -12.18
N GLY A 166 -3.44 -12.88 -13.51
CA GLY A 166 -3.27 -11.69 -14.35
C GLY A 166 -4.44 -10.70 -14.18
N SER A 167 -5.68 -11.21 -14.14
CA SER A 167 -6.86 -10.37 -13.90
C SER A 167 -6.90 -9.81 -12.48
N ALA A 168 -6.57 -10.62 -11.46
CA ALA A 168 -6.50 -10.19 -10.08
C ALA A 168 -5.45 -9.08 -9.87
N SER A 169 -4.26 -9.25 -10.44
CA SER A 169 -3.20 -8.24 -10.40
C SER A 169 -3.59 -6.95 -11.11
N GLY A 170 -4.30 -7.04 -12.24
CA GLY A 170 -4.86 -5.88 -12.95
C GLY A 170 -5.87 -5.11 -12.09
N LEU A 171 -6.77 -5.80 -11.39
CA LEU A 171 -7.71 -5.18 -10.46
C LEU A 171 -6.97 -4.47 -9.30
N MET A 172 -5.99 -5.12 -8.70
CA MET A 172 -5.16 -4.53 -7.64
C MET A 172 -4.43 -3.28 -8.15
N GLY A 173 -3.82 -3.37 -9.33
CA GLY A 173 -3.11 -2.27 -9.98
C GLY A 173 -4.01 -1.07 -10.32
N THR A 174 -5.33 -1.27 -10.39
CA THR A 174 -6.31 -0.20 -10.61
C THR A 174 -6.74 0.45 -9.28
N VAL A 175 -7.00 -0.36 -8.25
CA VAL A 175 -7.57 0.13 -6.98
C VAL A 175 -6.61 1.01 -6.21
N PHE A 176 -5.33 0.69 -6.18
CA PHE A 176 -4.34 1.50 -5.47
C PHE A 176 -4.23 2.94 -6.04
N PRO A 177 -4.09 3.17 -7.36
CA PRO A 177 -4.12 4.52 -7.93
C PRO A 177 -5.47 5.24 -7.79
N LEU A 178 -6.61 4.51 -7.79
CA LEU A 178 -7.91 5.12 -7.50
C LEU A 178 -7.94 5.76 -6.10
N GLY A 179 -7.29 5.15 -5.11
CA GLY A 179 -7.10 5.76 -3.81
C GLY A 179 -6.40 7.13 -3.91
N HIS A 180 -5.35 7.24 -4.72
CA HIS A 180 -4.65 8.52 -4.95
C HIS A 180 -5.54 9.56 -5.66
N LEU A 181 -6.34 9.12 -6.63
CA LEU A 181 -7.24 10.01 -7.37
C LEU A 181 -8.35 10.60 -6.47
N LEU A 182 -8.90 9.81 -5.56
CA LEU A 182 -10.00 10.21 -4.68
C LEU A 182 -9.53 11.03 -3.47
N THR A 183 -8.29 10.87 -3.05
CA THR A 183 -7.74 11.49 -1.84
C THR A 183 -7.77 13.02 -1.87
N PRO A 184 -7.42 13.74 -2.96
CA PRO A 184 -7.52 15.21 -2.99
C PRO A 184 -8.92 15.71 -2.68
N PHE A 185 -9.95 15.04 -3.17
CA PHE A 185 -11.35 15.46 -2.98
C PHE A 185 -11.91 15.16 -1.58
N SER A 186 -11.34 14.20 -0.87
CA SER A 186 -11.78 13.81 0.47
C SER A 186 -10.89 14.37 1.58
N ILE A 187 -9.59 14.33 1.39
CA ILE A 187 -8.60 14.66 2.42
C ILE A 187 -8.30 16.16 2.47
N MET A 188 -8.18 16.85 1.31
CA MET A 188 -7.86 18.28 1.31
C MET A 188 -8.93 19.15 1.94
N PRO A 189 -10.24 18.95 1.72
CA PRO A 189 -11.28 19.71 2.44
C PRO A 189 -11.19 19.52 3.97
N LEU A 190 -10.89 18.32 4.44
CA LEU A 190 -10.70 18.06 5.88
C LEU A 190 -9.45 18.76 6.42
N TYR A 191 -8.38 18.76 5.64
CA TYR A 191 -7.16 19.48 6.01
C TYR A 191 -7.40 20.99 6.16
N MET A 192 -8.22 21.60 5.29
CA MET A 192 -8.57 23.02 5.36
C MET A 192 -9.36 23.37 6.61
N ILE A 193 -10.14 22.43 7.17
CA ILE A 193 -10.84 22.63 8.44
C ILE A 193 -9.86 22.53 9.62
N ASN A 194 -9.05 21.47 9.64
CA ASN A 194 -8.01 21.26 10.63
C ASN A 194 -6.94 20.31 10.08
N PRO A 195 -5.64 20.67 10.15
CA PRO A 195 -4.54 19.84 9.64
C PRO A 195 -4.47 18.42 10.23
N SER A 196 -5.01 18.20 11.45
CA SER A 196 -5.03 16.89 12.10
C SER A 196 -6.15 15.96 11.61
N TYR A 197 -7.23 16.50 11.05
CA TYR A 197 -8.42 15.71 10.68
C TYR A 197 -8.16 14.63 9.63
N PRO A 198 -7.37 14.86 8.56
CA PRO A 198 -7.02 13.83 7.62
C PRO A 198 -6.38 12.60 8.27
N TYR A 199 -5.44 12.83 9.18
CA TYR A 199 -4.75 11.76 9.90
C TYR A 199 -5.70 10.98 10.82
N LEU A 200 -6.58 11.68 11.55
CA LEU A 200 -7.61 11.04 12.36
C LEU A 200 -8.56 10.18 11.51
N LEU A 201 -9.03 10.70 10.37
CA LEU A 201 -9.90 9.94 9.48
C LEU A 201 -9.24 8.64 9.02
N ILE A 202 -7.99 8.70 8.56
CA ILE A 202 -7.27 7.50 8.09
C ILE A 202 -7.05 6.51 9.25
N SER A 203 -6.74 7.01 10.45
CA SER A 203 -6.61 6.16 11.64
C SER A 203 -7.92 5.40 11.94
N PHE A 204 -9.06 6.10 11.95
CA PHE A 204 -10.37 5.49 12.17
C PHE A 204 -10.74 4.49 11.08
N LEU A 205 -10.48 4.83 9.81
CA LEU A 205 -10.71 3.89 8.70
C LEU A 205 -9.85 2.63 8.83
N GLY A 206 -8.60 2.76 9.25
CA GLY A 206 -7.71 1.63 9.51
C GLY A 206 -8.22 0.74 10.64
N LEU A 207 -8.63 1.33 11.77
CA LEU A 207 -9.21 0.58 12.88
C LEU A 207 -10.53 -0.09 12.49
N PHE A 208 -11.40 0.62 11.76
CA PHE A 208 -12.64 0.05 11.24
C PHE A 208 -12.38 -1.14 10.31
N LEU A 209 -11.39 -1.02 9.43
CA LEU A 209 -11.01 -2.12 8.53
C LEU A 209 -10.50 -3.34 9.32
N ILE A 210 -9.69 -3.14 10.35
CA ILE A 210 -9.21 -4.20 11.24
C ILE A 210 -10.40 -4.90 11.93
N LEU A 211 -11.33 -4.14 12.50
CA LEU A 211 -12.53 -4.68 13.14
C LEU A 211 -13.40 -5.45 12.14
N TYR A 212 -13.56 -4.90 10.93
CA TYR A 212 -14.29 -5.56 9.86
C TYR A 212 -13.63 -6.88 9.44
N MET A 213 -12.30 -6.94 9.38
CA MET A 213 -11.57 -8.18 9.12
C MET A 213 -11.81 -9.24 10.20
N PHE A 214 -11.85 -8.85 11.48
CA PHE A 214 -12.17 -9.76 12.58
C PHE A 214 -13.60 -10.27 12.51
N TYR A 215 -14.56 -9.39 12.26
CA TYR A 215 -15.97 -9.77 12.18
C TYR A 215 -16.24 -10.72 11.00
N ASN A 216 -15.62 -10.45 9.85
CA ASN A 216 -15.78 -11.23 8.64
C ASN A 216 -14.62 -12.21 8.40
N GLN A 217 -14.13 -12.89 9.43
CA GLN A 217 -13.02 -13.85 9.31
C GLN A 217 -13.24 -14.88 8.20
N LYS A 218 -14.48 -15.34 7.98
CA LYS A 218 -14.82 -16.25 6.88
C LYS A 218 -14.58 -15.62 5.50
N LEU A 219 -14.91 -14.35 5.31
CA LEU A 219 -14.71 -13.65 4.05
C LEU A 219 -13.21 -13.36 3.77
N PHE A 220 -12.46 -12.98 4.81
CA PHE A 220 -11.05 -12.63 4.67
C PHE A 220 -10.09 -13.84 4.74
N PHE A 221 -10.51 -14.96 5.35
CA PHE A 221 -9.58 -16.01 5.72
C PHE A 221 -9.96 -17.44 5.28
N ASN A 222 -11.22 -17.72 4.90
CA ASN A 222 -11.62 -19.09 4.52
C ASN A 222 -11.25 -19.48 3.08
N PHE A 223 -11.04 -18.52 2.19
CA PHE A 223 -10.66 -18.82 0.81
C PHE A 223 -9.25 -19.43 0.67
N LEU A 224 -8.38 -19.22 1.66
CA LEU A 224 -7.03 -19.80 1.67
C LEU A 224 -6.99 -21.29 2.05
N LYS A 225 -8.10 -21.85 2.55
CA LYS A 225 -8.19 -23.29 2.87
C LYS A 225 -8.55 -24.15 1.68
N SER A 226 -9.19 -23.60 0.66
CA SER A 226 -9.63 -24.33 -0.53
C SER A 226 -8.59 -24.39 -1.64
N GLY A 227 -7.60 -23.49 -1.66
CA GLY A 227 -6.55 -23.44 -2.69
C GLY A 227 -5.27 -24.25 -2.39
N VAL A 228 -5.13 -24.87 -1.21
CA VAL A 228 -3.93 -25.62 -0.80
C VAL A 228 -4.16 -27.16 -0.83
N ARG A 229 -5.28 -27.63 -1.30
CA ARG A 229 -5.53 -29.06 -1.42
C ARG A 229 -6.00 -29.37 -2.83
N GLU A 230 -5.05 -29.72 -3.68
CA GLU A 230 -5.29 -30.68 -4.78
C GLU A 230 -4.09 -30.81 -5.74
N ASP A 231 -2.86 -30.52 -5.33
CA ASP A 231 -1.69 -30.93 -6.12
C ASP A 231 -0.53 -31.30 -5.17
N VAL A 232 -0.63 -32.47 -4.53
CA VAL A 232 0.49 -33.27 -4.03
C VAL A 232 0.21 -34.74 -4.34
#